data_835e02920e920c8d4074fcde4dbd58aa
#
_entry.id   835e02920e920c8d4074fcde4dbd58aa
#
_cell.length_a   1.000
_cell.length_b   1.000
_cell.length_c   1.000
_cell.angle_alpha   90.00
_cell.angle_beta   90.00
_cell.angle_gamma   90.00
#
_symmetry.space_group_name_H-M   'P 1'
#
loop_
_entity.id
_entity.type
_entity.pdbx_description
1 polymer ?
#
loop_
_entity_poly.entity_id
_entity_poly.type
_entity_poly.pdbx_seq_one_letter_code
_entity_poly.pdbx_strand_id
1 'polypeptide(L)'
;RAINVSANKRKVGFLFQNYALWPNMTVYQNISFGLTNIKEEMDEIDFDARAAAHMIEILQKPQDVVRAINECVDKKKKLNMDKAYLRLIDLYEISLFTAKALMGMKLHEAGDPKAAAAQEIKKLEEKLAAAKAKAEKNGCTLGADYVLMKGGQPVRAVRKMTEEEIALLVRRVARIVKIAQFSDRYPGALSGGQE
;
A
#
# COMPACT_ATOMS: atom_id res chain seq x y z
N ARG A 1 1.31 -17.44 41.88
CA ARG A 1 0.51 -18.19 40.88
C ARG A 1 1.23 -18.13 39.55
N ALA A 2 1.66 -19.29 39.03
CA ALA A 2 2.21 -19.34 37.67
C ALA A 2 1.08 -19.09 36.65
N ILE A 3 1.20 -18.03 35.86
CA ILE A 3 0.24 -17.74 34.80
C ILE A 3 0.61 -18.63 33.61
N ASN A 4 -0.16 -19.69 33.37
CA ASN A 4 0.05 -20.57 32.24
C ASN A 4 -0.69 -20.01 31.02
N VAL A 5 0.00 -19.18 30.25
CA VAL A 5 -0.53 -18.66 28.97
C VAL A 5 -0.30 -19.70 27.91
N SER A 6 -1.34 -20.09 27.16
CA SER A 6 -1.22 -21.01 26.03
C SER A 6 -0.23 -20.47 24.97
N ALA A 7 0.50 -21.36 24.30
CA ALA A 7 1.62 -21.00 23.40
C ALA A 7 1.23 -19.96 22.33
N ASN A 8 0.05 -20.13 21.72
CA ASN A 8 -0.49 -19.21 20.70
C ASN A 8 -0.81 -17.79 21.21
N LYS A 9 -0.92 -17.61 22.54
CA LYS A 9 -1.22 -16.30 23.15
C LYS A 9 0.03 -15.59 23.71
N ARG A 10 1.18 -16.24 23.67
CA ARG A 10 2.43 -15.71 24.27
C ARG A 10 3.10 -14.62 23.44
N LYS A 11 2.66 -14.37 22.23
CA LYS A 11 3.28 -13.42 21.27
C LYS A 11 4.80 -13.62 21.13
N VAL A 12 5.25 -14.87 21.14
CA VAL A 12 6.66 -15.27 21.00
C VAL A 12 6.86 -15.73 19.55
N GLY A 13 7.86 -15.17 18.86
CA GLY A 13 8.32 -15.66 17.57
C GLY A 13 9.50 -16.62 17.75
N PHE A 14 9.57 -17.65 16.92
CA PHE A 14 10.70 -18.55 16.83
C PHE A 14 11.41 -18.34 15.50
N LEU A 15 12.73 -18.18 15.54
CA LEU A 15 13.57 -18.26 14.36
C LEU A 15 14.18 -19.66 14.31
N PHE A 16 13.79 -20.43 13.30
CA PHE A 16 14.36 -21.77 13.08
C PHE A 16 15.77 -21.66 12.47
N GLN A 17 16.61 -22.67 12.71
CA GLN A 17 17.97 -22.70 12.20
C GLN A 17 18.04 -22.71 10.67
N ASN A 18 17.02 -23.25 10.01
CA ASN A 18 16.84 -23.24 8.55
C ASN A 18 15.96 -22.10 8.06
N TYR A 19 15.75 -21.06 8.90
CA TYR A 19 14.90 -19.89 8.65
C TYR A 19 13.43 -20.21 8.34
N ALA A 20 13.04 -21.47 8.12
CA ALA A 20 11.68 -21.94 7.80
C ALA A 20 11.02 -21.19 6.63
N LEU A 21 11.80 -20.78 5.64
CA LEU A 21 11.29 -20.11 4.45
C LEU A 21 10.62 -21.10 3.50
N TRP A 22 9.54 -20.67 2.86
CA TRP A 22 8.87 -21.41 1.82
C TRP A 22 9.61 -21.21 0.49
N PRO A 23 10.30 -22.24 -0.06
CA PRO A 23 11.16 -22.04 -1.23
C PRO A 23 10.40 -21.74 -2.52
N ASN A 24 9.11 -22.08 -2.56
CA ASN A 24 8.20 -21.82 -3.67
C ASN A 24 7.44 -20.48 -3.56
N MET A 25 7.74 -19.69 -2.55
CA MET A 25 7.20 -18.34 -2.35
C MET A 25 8.31 -17.31 -2.49
N THR A 26 7.98 -16.13 -3.01
CA THR A 26 8.90 -14.99 -3.03
C THR A 26 9.16 -14.47 -1.62
N VAL A 27 10.16 -13.61 -1.45
CA VAL A 27 10.42 -12.93 -0.16
C VAL A 27 9.16 -12.19 0.31
N TYR A 28 8.51 -11.44 -0.58
CA TYR A 28 7.25 -10.78 -0.27
C TYR A 28 6.19 -11.74 0.25
N GLN A 29 5.99 -12.86 -0.46
CA GLN A 29 4.99 -13.87 -0.09
C GLN A 29 5.32 -14.54 1.25
N ASN A 30 6.59 -14.81 1.53
CA ASN A 30 7.03 -15.35 2.82
C ASN A 30 6.70 -14.40 3.99
N ILE A 31 6.95 -13.10 3.81
CA ILE A 31 6.66 -12.10 4.84
C ILE A 31 5.14 -11.90 5.00
N SER A 32 4.40 -11.80 3.90
CA SER A 32 2.97 -11.51 3.91
C SER A 32 2.11 -12.69 4.36
N PHE A 33 2.57 -13.92 4.21
CA PHE A 33 1.81 -15.14 4.48
C PHE A 33 1.19 -15.16 5.89
N GLY A 34 1.97 -14.79 6.91
CA GLY A 34 1.48 -14.71 8.29
C GLY A 34 0.39 -13.66 8.50
N LEU A 35 0.41 -12.57 7.72
CA LEU A 35 -0.51 -11.45 7.89
C LEU A 35 -1.88 -11.71 7.27
N THR A 36 -1.97 -12.56 6.24
CA THR A 36 -3.22 -12.82 5.50
C THR A 36 -4.30 -13.50 6.32
N ASN A 37 -3.93 -14.21 7.41
CA ASN A 37 -4.84 -15.00 8.21
C ASN A 37 -5.10 -14.43 9.61
N ILE A 38 -4.37 -13.41 10.02
CA ILE A 38 -4.55 -12.78 11.33
C ILE A 38 -5.80 -11.89 11.27
N LYS A 39 -6.70 -12.10 12.25
CA LYS A 39 -7.83 -11.20 12.54
C LYS A 39 -7.51 -10.47 13.82
N GLU A 40 -7.54 -9.17 13.77
CA GLU A 40 -7.33 -8.32 14.94
C GLU A 40 -8.41 -7.24 14.99
N GLU A 41 -8.64 -6.70 16.18
CA GLU A 41 -9.49 -5.54 16.36
C GLU A 41 -8.74 -4.31 15.82
N MET A 42 -9.23 -3.77 14.71
CA MET A 42 -8.64 -2.63 14.01
C MET A 42 -9.69 -1.56 13.74
N ASP A 43 -9.22 -0.34 13.55
CA ASP A 43 -10.10 0.75 13.15
C ASP A 43 -10.68 0.48 11.74
N GLU A 44 -11.94 0.80 11.58
CA GLU A 44 -12.64 0.80 10.30
C GLU A 44 -12.20 2.03 9.50
N ILE A 45 -11.66 1.79 8.30
CA ILE A 45 -11.13 2.83 7.42
C ILE A 45 -11.92 2.80 6.11
N ASP A 46 -12.32 3.97 5.61
CA ASP A 46 -12.78 4.10 4.24
C ASP A 46 -11.56 4.16 3.30
N PHE A 47 -11.15 2.99 2.82
CA PHE A 47 -9.96 2.85 1.95
C PHE A 47 -10.12 3.57 0.62
N ASP A 48 -11.32 3.63 0.06
CA ASP A 48 -11.57 4.31 -1.21
C ASP A 48 -11.40 5.83 -1.04
N ALA A 49 -11.92 6.37 0.05
CA ALA A 49 -11.74 7.78 0.39
C ALA A 49 -10.29 8.12 0.66
N ARG A 50 -9.58 7.28 1.42
CA ARG A 50 -8.16 7.44 1.72
C ARG A 50 -7.31 7.39 0.46
N ALA A 51 -7.55 6.43 -0.43
CA ALA A 51 -6.83 6.31 -1.70
C ALA A 51 -7.11 7.51 -2.61
N ALA A 52 -8.35 8.00 -2.66
CA ALA A 52 -8.72 9.18 -3.44
C ALA A 52 -8.00 10.44 -2.92
N ALA A 53 -7.96 10.64 -1.62
CA ALA A 53 -7.27 11.77 -1.02
C ALA A 53 -5.76 11.75 -1.28
N HIS A 54 -5.13 10.60 -1.09
CA HIS A 54 -3.70 10.44 -1.37
C HIS A 54 -3.39 10.66 -2.85
N MET A 55 -4.26 10.20 -3.76
CA MET A 55 -4.12 10.45 -5.18
C MET A 55 -4.22 11.96 -5.50
N ILE A 56 -5.12 12.70 -4.84
CA ILE A 56 -5.22 14.15 -5.00
C ILE A 56 -3.91 14.83 -4.59
N GLU A 57 -3.31 14.45 -3.46
CA GLU A 57 -2.02 14.99 -3.01
C GLU A 57 -0.91 14.77 -4.05
N ILE A 58 -0.84 13.57 -4.63
CA ILE A 58 0.12 13.25 -5.69
C ILE A 58 -0.11 14.14 -6.92
N LEU A 59 -1.38 14.28 -7.33
CA LEU A 59 -1.77 15.03 -8.51
C LEU A 59 -1.62 16.55 -8.36
N GLN A 60 -1.40 17.08 -7.16
CA GLN A 60 -1.04 18.50 -6.98
C GLN A 60 0.33 18.85 -7.58
N LYS A 61 1.20 17.83 -7.78
CA LYS A 61 2.51 17.98 -8.41
C LYS A 61 2.66 17.07 -9.62
N PRO A 62 1.85 17.25 -10.67
CA PRO A 62 1.81 16.32 -11.81
C PRO A 62 3.12 16.24 -12.58
N GLN A 63 3.94 17.30 -12.54
CA GLN A 63 5.26 17.33 -13.16
C GLN A 63 6.21 16.29 -12.52
N ASP A 64 6.11 16.07 -11.20
CA ASP A 64 6.94 15.09 -10.51
C ASP A 64 6.55 13.67 -10.92
N VAL A 65 5.25 13.41 -11.12
CA VAL A 65 4.75 12.13 -11.66
C VAL A 65 5.28 11.90 -13.07
N VAL A 66 5.16 12.89 -13.95
CA VAL A 66 5.65 12.81 -15.34
C VAL A 66 7.15 12.56 -15.38
N ARG A 67 7.92 13.29 -14.56
CA ARG A 67 9.37 13.10 -14.44
C ARG A 67 9.72 11.68 -14.00
N ALA A 68 9.07 11.18 -12.95
CA ALA A 68 9.30 9.83 -12.41
C ALA A 68 9.02 8.73 -13.45
N ILE A 69 7.98 8.92 -14.28
CA ILE A 69 7.65 8.00 -15.38
C ILE A 69 8.71 8.08 -16.49
N ASN A 70 9.10 9.29 -16.90
CA ASN A 70 10.07 9.50 -17.96
C ASN A 70 11.46 8.97 -17.61
N GLU A 71 11.87 8.94 -16.36
CA GLU A 71 13.09 8.29 -15.88
C GLU A 71 13.11 6.76 -16.14
N CYS A 72 11.94 6.18 -16.43
CA CYS A 72 11.78 4.76 -16.71
C CYS A 72 11.74 4.43 -18.21
N VAL A 73 11.96 5.42 -19.06
CA VAL A 73 12.07 5.24 -20.52
C VAL A 73 13.48 4.73 -20.85
N ASP A 74 13.56 3.71 -21.69
CA ASP A 74 14.84 3.13 -22.11
C ASP A 74 15.54 3.95 -23.23
N LYS A 75 16.75 3.55 -23.60
CA LYS A 75 17.53 4.19 -24.69
C LYS A 75 16.82 4.11 -26.05
N LYS A 76 15.87 3.19 -26.21
CA LYS A 76 15.06 3.01 -27.43
C LYS A 76 13.75 3.79 -27.38
N LYS A 77 13.61 4.72 -26.43
CA LYS A 77 12.40 5.52 -26.17
C LYS A 77 11.16 4.68 -25.82
N LYS A 78 11.35 3.45 -25.32
CA LYS A 78 10.26 2.60 -24.88
C LYS A 78 10.12 2.68 -23.35
N LEU A 79 8.90 2.93 -22.89
CA LEU A 79 8.59 2.97 -21.45
C LEU A 79 8.61 1.55 -20.88
N ASN A 80 9.41 1.35 -19.82
CA ASN A 80 9.39 0.11 -19.04
C ASN A 80 8.32 0.24 -17.96
N MET A 81 7.16 -0.39 -18.19
CA MET A 81 5.99 -0.30 -17.32
C MET A 81 6.27 -0.82 -15.91
N ASP A 82 6.95 -1.96 -15.78
CA ASP A 82 7.24 -2.56 -14.46
C ASP A 82 8.16 -1.65 -13.65
N LYS A 83 9.19 -1.08 -14.28
CA LYS A 83 10.06 -0.12 -13.64
C LYS A 83 9.30 1.15 -13.25
N ALA A 84 8.38 1.62 -14.07
CA ALA A 84 7.56 2.80 -13.77
C ALA A 84 6.63 2.54 -12.59
N TYR A 85 5.97 1.38 -12.54
CA TYR A 85 5.15 1.01 -11.38
C TYR A 85 5.97 0.97 -10.09
N LEU A 86 7.12 0.29 -10.09
CA LEU A 86 8.01 0.23 -8.93
C LEU A 86 8.47 1.62 -8.49
N ARG A 87 8.83 2.48 -9.46
CA ARG A 87 9.27 3.85 -9.18
C ARG A 87 8.17 4.67 -8.51
N LEU A 88 6.92 4.61 -9.02
CA LEU A 88 5.78 5.32 -8.44
C LEU A 88 5.42 4.79 -7.04
N ILE A 89 5.43 3.47 -6.87
CA ILE A 89 5.18 2.84 -5.58
C ILE A 89 6.22 3.28 -4.55
N ASP A 90 7.50 3.36 -4.93
CA ASP A 90 8.57 3.76 -4.03
C ASP A 90 8.55 5.25 -3.70
N LEU A 91 8.22 6.08 -4.67
CA LEU A 91 8.21 7.53 -4.50
C LEU A 91 7.03 8.02 -3.64
N TYR A 92 5.85 7.43 -3.87
CA TYR A 92 4.61 7.90 -3.25
C TYR A 92 4.06 6.95 -2.17
N GLU A 93 4.75 5.85 -1.86
CA GLU A 93 4.31 4.84 -0.88
C GLU A 93 2.89 4.30 -1.15
N ILE A 94 2.56 4.11 -2.42
CA ILE A 94 1.26 3.62 -2.89
C ILE A 94 1.28 2.13 -3.21
N SER A 95 0.09 1.51 -3.28
CA SER A 95 -0.06 0.14 -3.74
C SER A 95 0.17 0.01 -5.26
N LEU A 96 0.40 -1.22 -5.74
CA LEU A 96 0.47 -1.49 -7.17
C LEU A 96 -0.83 -1.12 -7.89
N PHE A 97 -1.98 -1.34 -7.22
CA PHE A 97 -3.29 -0.95 -7.77
C PHE A 97 -3.35 0.56 -8.00
N THR A 98 -2.96 1.36 -7.01
CA THR A 98 -2.93 2.82 -7.09
C THR A 98 -1.90 3.30 -8.13
N ALA A 99 -0.73 2.66 -8.23
CA ALA A 99 0.27 2.97 -9.26
C ALA A 99 -0.27 2.70 -10.68
N LYS A 100 -0.99 1.60 -10.88
CA LYS A 100 -1.66 1.31 -12.16
C LYS A 100 -2.73 2.35 -12.48
N ALA A 101 -3.54 2.77 -11.51
CA ALA A 101 -4.53 3.82 -11.67
C ALA A 101 -3.88 5.15 -12.07
N LEU A 102 -2.78 5.54 -11.39
CA LEU A 102 -2.02 6.75 -11.70
C LEU A 102 -1.42 6.72 -13.11
N MET A 103 -0.85 5.59 -13.52
CA MET A 103 -0.36 5.40 -14.89
C MET A 103 -1.49 5.46 -15.94
N GLY A 104 -2.67 4.93 -15.59
CA GLY A 104 -3.86 4.96 -16.46
C GLY A 104 -4.38 6.37 -16.74
N MET A 105 -4.04 7.37 -15.94
CA MET A 105 -4.36 8.77 -16.18
C MET A 105 -3.51 9.39 -17.34
N LYS A 106 -2.47 8.69 -17.78
CA LYS A 106 -1.62 9.08 -18.93
C LYS A 106 -1.07 10.50 -18.89
N LEU A 107 -0.75 11.01 -17.69
CA LEU A 107 -0.23 12.37 -17.51
C LEU A 107 1.05 12.62 -18.31
N HIS A 108 1.87 11.59 -18.52
CA HIS A 108 3.11 11.66 -19.29
C HIS A 108 2.90 11.75 -20.81
N GLU A 109 1.70 11.43 -21.29
CA GLU A 109 1.29 11.55 -22.70
C GLU A 109 0.52 12.86 -22.96
N ALA A 110 0.09 13.55 -21.89
CA ALA A 110 -0.72 14.75 -21.99
C ALA A 110 0.12 15.96 -22.46
N GLY A 111 -0.43 16.77 -23.34
CA GLY A 111 0.20 18.03 -23.77
C GLY A 111 0.31 19.05 -22.63
N ASP A 112 -0.67 19.05 -21.72
CA ASP A 112 -0.64 19.80 -20.46
C ASP A 112 -0.97 18.88 -19.28
N PRO A 113 0.05 18.36 -18.59
CA PRO A 113 -0.14 17.50 -17.42
C PRO A 113 -0.89 18.17 -16.27
N LYS A 114 -0.81 19.50 -16.14
CA LYS A 114 -1.53 20.22 -15.08
C LYS A 114 -3.04 20.26 -15.35
N ALA A 115 -3.43 20.54 -16.59
CA ALA A 115 -4.85 20.53 -16.95
C ALA A 115 -5.44 19.12 -16.83
N ALA A 116 -4.72 18.09 -17.27
CA ALA A 116 -5.14 16.69 -17.12
C ALA A 116 -5.29 16.29 -15.66
N ALA A 117 -4.31 16.63 -14.81
CA ALA A 117 -4.38 16.36 -13.38
C ALA A 117 -5.54 17.08 -12.71
N ALA A 118 -5.82 18.35 -13.07
CA ALA A 118 -6.95 19.10 -12.50
C ALA A 118 -8.31 18.43 -12.78
N GLN A 119 -8.49 17.85 -13.95
CA GLN A 119 -9.70 17.09 -14.28
C GLN A 119 -9.85 15.83 -13.43
N GLU A 120 -8.76 15.11 -13.21
CA GLU A 120 -8.78 13.91 -12.37
C GLU A 120 -8.97 14.26 -10.89
N ILE A 121 -8.36 15.36 -10.39
CA ILE A 121 -8.58 15.86 -9.03
C ILE A 121 -10.06 16.12 -8.81
N LYS A 122 -10.74 16.81 -9.72
CA LYS A 122 -12.18 17.10 -9.60
C LYS A 122 -13.01 15.83 -9.43
N LYS A 123 -12.74 14.79 -10.23
CA LYS A 123 -13.43 13.49 -10.11
C LYS A 123 -13.17 12.81 -8.76
N LEU A 124 -11.95 12.93 -8.24
CA LEU A 124 -11.57 12.37 -6.95
C LEU A 124 -12.20 13.14 -5.78
N GLU A 125 -12.32 14.45 -5.89
CA GLU A 125 -13.03 15.30 -4.91
C GLU A 125 -14.52 14.94 -4.85
N GLU A 126 -15.15 14.69 -6.00
CA GLU A 126 -16.55 14.21 -6.05
C GLU A 126 -16.70 12.85 -5.34
N LYS A 127 -15.73 11.93 -5.53
CA LYS A 127 -15.70 10.64 -4.81
C LYS A 127 -15.54 10.83 -3.30
N LEU A 128 -14.67 11.73 -2.88
CA LEU A 128 -14.50 12.06 -1.46
C LEU A 128 -15.75 12.67 -0.84
N ALA A 129 -16.42 13.55 -1.54
CA ALA A 129 -17.69 14.14 -1.09
C ALA A 129 -18.77 13.05 -0.95
N ALA A 130 -18.85 12.13 -1.90
CA ALA A 130 -19.78 11.00 -1.84
C ALA A 130 -19.46 10.05 -0.67
N ALA A 131 -18.19 9.78 -0.39
CA ALA A 131 -17.77 8.96 0.75
C ALA A 131 -18.14 9.62 2.09
N LYS A 132 -17.92 10.93 2.23
CA LYS A 132 -18.33 11.69 3.42
C LYS A 132 -19.84 11.63 3.63
N ALA A 133 -20.63 11.89 2.59
CA ALA A 133 -22.07 11.82 2.65
C ALA A 133 -22.59 10.39 3.00
N LYS A 134 -21.91 9.35 2.52
CA LYS A 134 -22.22 7.95 2.87
C LYS A 134 -21.94 7.66 4.35
N ALA A 135 -20.80 8.14 4.87
CA ALA A 135 -20.47 7.99 6.29
C ALA A 135 -21.51 8.69 7.18
N GLU A 136 -21.90 9.92 6.83
CA GLU A 136 -22.91 10.69 7.56
C GLU A 136 -24.27 10.01 7.58
N LYS A 137 -24.71 9.44 6.46
CA LYS A 137 -25.96 8.66 6.39
C LYS A 137 -25.96 7.46 7.34
N ASN A 138 -24.78 6.91 7.64
CA ASN A 138 -24.62 5.80 8.59
C ASN A 138 -24.37 6.28 10.03
N GLY A 139 -24.52 7.58 10.31
CA GLY A 139 -24.28 8.16 11.63
C GLY A 139 -22.80 8.19 12.02
N CYS A 140 -21.92 8.16 11.04
CA CYS A 140 -20.46 8.23 11.21
C CYS A 140 -19.90 9.48 10.55
N THR A 141 -18.69 9.88 10.95
CA THR A 141 -17.88 10.89 10.27
C THR A 141 -16.55 10.27 9.86
N LEU A 142 -15.86 10.88 8.88
CA LEU A 142 -14.50 10.49 8.54
C LEU A 142 -13.52 11.34 9.35
N GLY A 143 -12.74 10.68 10.19
CA GLY A 143 -11.66 11.27 10.98
C GLY A 143 -10.33 11.36 10.22
N ALA A 144 -9.24 11.48 10.98
CA ALA A 144 -7.89 11.43 10.44
C ALA A 144 -7.67 10.08 9.73
N ASP A 145 -6.86 10.10 8.66
CA ASP A 145 -6.57 8.91 7.84
C ASP A 145 -7.83 8.17 7.34
N TYR A 146 -8.97 8.89 7.24
CA TYR A 146 -10.25 8.35 6.79
C TYR A 146 -10.80 7.22 7.67
N VAL A 147 -10.45 7.22 8.95
CA VAL A 147 -11.03 6.34 9.96
C VAL A 147 -12.50 6.72 10.18
N LEU A 148 -13.38 5.74 10.19
CA LEU A 148 -14.79 5.93 10.52
C LEU A 148 -14.93 6.24 12.01
N MET A 149 -15.56 7.36 12.33
CA MET A 149 -15.78 7.84 13.70
C MET A 149 -17.27 7.84 14.02
N LYS A 150 -17.62 7.36 15.19
CA LYS A 150 -19.00 7.41 15.72
C LYS A 150 -18.99 7.94 17.14
N GLY A 151 -19.73 9.03 17.38
CA GLY A 151 -19.74 9.67 18.69
C GLY A 151 -18.36 10.16 19.17
N GLY A 152 -17.48 10.55 18.24
CA GLY A 152 -16.11 11.02 18.55
C GLY A 152 -15.09 9.91 18.81
N GLN A 153 -15.49 8.63 18.71
CA GLN A 153 -14.61 7.47 18.89
C GLN A 153 -14.43 6.71 17.57
N PRO A 154 -13.26 6.12 17.29
CA PRO A 154 -13.06 5.29 16.12
C PRO A 154 -13.96 4.04 16.19
N VAL A 155 -14.60 3.73 15.08
CA VAL A 155 -15.33 2.48 14.92
C VAL A 155 -14.31 1.37 14.76
N ARG A 156 -14.40 0.33 15.59
CA ARG A 156 -13.50 -0.82 15.57
C ARG A 156 -14.23 -2.10 15.18
N ALA A 157 -13.57 -2.91 14.39
CA ALA A 157 -14.06 -4.22 14.01
C ALA A 157 -12.95 -5.26 14.00
N VAL A 158 -13.31 -6.51 14.31
CA VAL A 158 -12.40 -7.65 14.16
C VAL A 158 -12.36 -8.03 12.71
N ARG A 159 -11.31 -7.64 12.01
CA ARG A 159 -11.14 -7.89 10.58
C ARG A 159 -9.74 -8.38 10.24
N LYS A 160 -9.57 -8.90 9.05
CA LYS A 160 -8.25 -9.11 8.45
C LYS A 160 -7.72 -7.79 7.87
N MET A 161 -6.41 -7.70 7.75
CA MET A 161 -5.80 -6.66 6.91
C MET A 161 -6.21 -6.86 5.45
N THR A 162 -6.43 -5.75 4.75
CA THR A 162 -6.60 -5.76 3.30
C THR A 162 -5.27 -6.06 2.60
N GLU A 163 -5.31 -6.49 1.35
CA GLU A 163 -4.10 -6.70 0.54
C GLU A 163 -3.25 -5.43 0.44
N GLU A 164 -3.89 -4.26 0.38
CA GLU A 164 -3.20 -2.98 0.33
C GLU A 164 -2.48 -2.66 1.64
N GLU A 165 -3.13 -2.88 2.79
CA GLU A 165 -2.50 -2.70 4.11
C GLU A 165 -1.30 -3.64 4.28
N ILE A 166 -1.44 -4.91 3.87
CA ILE A 166 -0.34 -5.89 3.90
C ILE A 166 0.80 -5.43 3.00
N ALA A 167 0.50 -5.01 1.77
CA ALA A 167 1.51 -4.57 0.83
C ALA A 167 2.31 -3.36 1.34
N LEU A 168 1.64 -2.37 1.91
CA LEU A 168 2.28 -1.18 2.47
C LEU A 168 3.12 -1.53 3.72
N LEU A 169 2.59 -2.40 4.59
CA LEU A 169 3.30 -2.84 5.80
C LEU A 169 4.56 -3.63 5.45
N VAL A 170 4.44 -4.63 4.57
CA VAL A 170 5.58 -5.45 4.12
C VAL A 170 6.65 -4.57 3.48
N ARG A 171 6.24 -3.62 2.63
CA ARG A 171 7.18 -2.71 1.97
C ARG A 171 7.90 -1.79 2.96
N ARG A 172 7.19 -1.25 3.94
CA ARG A 172 7.78 -0.44 5.02
C ARG A 172 8.83 -1.24 5.78
N VAL A 173 8.49 -2.46 6.21
CA VAL A 173 9.42 -3.33 6.95
C VAL A 173 10.61 -3.71 6.08
N ALA A 174 10.37 -4.12 4.82
CA ALA A 174 11.43 -4.49 3.88
C ALA A 174 12.43 -3.35 3.63
N ARG A 175 11.98 -2.09 3.64
CA ARG A 175 12.88 -0.92 3.56
C ARG A 175 13.72 -0.75 4.82
N ILE A 176 13.11 -0.88 6.01
CA ILE A 176 13.82 -0.75 7.29
C ILE A 176 14.95 -1.77 7.38
N VAL A 177 14.69 -3.02 6.99
CA VAL A 177 15.69 -4.10 7.01
C VAL A 177 16.52 -4.19 5.74
N LYS A 178 16.33 -3.25 4.79
CA LYS A 178 17.12 -3.12 3.53
C LYS A 178 17.02 -4.32 2.58
N ILE A 179 15.87 -5.01 2.57
CA ILE A 179 15.61 -6.14 1.65
C ILE A 179 14.56 -5.82 0.58
N ALA A 180 14.12 -4.58 0.45
CA ALA A 180 13.07 -4.18 -0.49
C ALA A 180 13.37 -4.58 -1.96
N GLN A 181 14.65 -4.53 -2.37
CA GLN A 181 15.09 -4.93 -3.72
C GLN A 181 15.01 -6.44 -3.98
N PHE A 182 14.78 -7.25 -2.96
CA PHE A 182 14.68 -8.71 -3.07
C PHE A 182 13.24 -9.22 -2.98
N SER A 183 12.26 -8.34 -2.79
CA SER A 183 10.86 -8.71 -2.52
C SER A 183 10.27 -9.70 -3.52
N ASP A 184 10.64 -9.60 -4.80
CA ASP A 184 10.13 -10.45 -5.88
C ASP A 184 11.03 -11.68 -6.14
N ARG A 185 12.11 -11.85 -5.39
CA ARG A 185 13.01 -13.00 -5.54
C ARG A 185 12.54 -14.18 -4.68
N TYR A 186 12.92 -15.37 -5.11
CA TYR A 186 12.75 -16.60 -4.32
C TYR A 186 13.94 -16.75 -3.35
N PRO A 187 13.75 -17.38 -2.17
CA PRO A 187 14.82 -17.56 -1.19
C PRO A 187 16.10 -18.17 -1.77
N GLY A 188 15.99 -19.18 -2.62
CA GLY A 188 17.14 -19.82 -3.26
C GLY A 188 17.97 -18.90 -4.20
N ALA A 189 17.48 -17.71 -4.50
CA ALA A 189 18.21 -16.69 -5.28
C ALA A 189 18.89 -15.64 -4.40
N LEU A 190 18.88 -15.82 -3.08
CA LEU A 190 19.50 -14.94 -2.09
C LEU A 190 20.82 -15.55 -1.60
N SER A 191 21.74 -14.70 -1.16
CA SER A 191 22.93 -15.15 -0.42
C SER A 191 22.57 -15.43 1.04
N GLY A 192 23.33 -16.32 1.71
CA GLY A 192 23.04 -16.75 3.08
C GLY A 192 22.96 -15.64 4.13
N GLY A 193 23.42 -14.42 3.82
CA GLY A 193 23.22 -13.24 4.68
C GLY A 193 22.01 -12.38 4.30
N GLN A 194 21.27 -12.78 3.25
CA GLN A 194 20.06 -12.11 2.74
C GLN A 194 18.81 -12.95 2.97
N GLU A 195 18.96 -14.21 3.36
CA GLU A 195 17.89 -15.08 3.84
C GLU A 195 17.50 -14.72 5.28
#